data_5aded0e28ae1d4cfa29b88909cbcb1c4
#
_entry.id   5aded0e28ae1d4cfa29b88909cbcb1c4
#
_cell.length_a   1.000
_cell.length_b   1.000
_cell.length_c   1.000
_cell.angle_alpha   90.00
_cell.angle_beta   90.00
_cell.angle_gamma   90.00
#
_symmetry.space_group_name_H-M   'P 1'
#
loop_
_entity.id
_entity.type
_entity.pdbx_description
1 polymer ?
#
loop_
_entity_poly.entity_id
_entity_poly.type
_entity_poly.pdbx_seq_one_letter_code
_entity_poly.pdbx_strand_id
1 'polypeptide(L)'
;MKKLLTILAFMAIQLTAGAEIRMIVPFAVGGAFDTVARHFAIYIENKTGEPVIVQNVVGAGSQIGTTKLLNSTGRTVLVNSSSFYVNLVAGTFTQNEFKIASILADAPMFLAVPTSKNLTCEKLRNDPRPFFIGSSGKNSITSIPANFVIEKYKNYTEVPYKGIGEAIVDLLGARLDIIFLSTRLDKDNPKLQVLANSSLSRYDGLISIKECLGINKGSTSQWVVVTNKDAGDDFVKYINKLGQEYNTDENTKAFFKLKDILPMAGNLATTKKQYDEELKSWYTILK
;
A
#
# COMPACT_ATOMS: atom_id res chain seq x y z
N MET A 1 58.73 -3.21 4.32
CA MET A 1 57.93 -2.69 3.22
C MET A 1 56.77 -3.60 2.81
N LYS A 2 56.94 -4.92 2.65
CA LYS A 2 55.82 -5.82 2.26
C LYS A 2 54.65 -5.89 3.27
N LYS A 3 54.88 -5.79 4.59
CA LYS A 3 53.82 -5.82 5.63
C LYS A 3 53.00 -4.54 5.70
N LEU A 4 53.58 -3.37 5.29
CA LEU A 4 52.85 -2.10 5.25
C LEU A 4 51.88 -2.01 4.06
N LEU A 5 52.23 -2.61 2.92
CA LEU A 5 51.34 -2.68 1.74
C LEU A 5 50.11 -3.58 1.97
N THR A 6 50.27 -4.66 2.79
CA THR A 6 49.15 -5.57 3.11
C THR A 6 48.14 -4.90 4.03
N ILE A 7 48.52 -4.05 4.94
CA ILE A 7 47.65 -3.30 5.85
C ILE A 7 46.90 -2.21 5.09
N LEU A 8 47.56 -1.50 4.14
CA LEU A 8 46.85 -0.54 3.28
C LEU A 8 45.81 -1.18 2.34
N ALA A 9 46.10 -2.38 1.81
CA ALA A 9 45.15 -3.12 0.97
C ALA A 9 43.92 -3.61 1.77
N PHE A 10 44.09 -3.99 3.06
CA PHE A 10 42.98 -4.39 3.93
C PHE A 10 42.10 -3.21 4.38
N MET A 11 42.69 -1.99 4.49
CA MET A 11 41.98 -0.76 4.84
C MET A 11 41.17 -0.21 3.65
N ALA A 12 41.56 -0.49 2.40
CA ALA A 12 40.86 -0.08 1.20
C ALA A 12 39.58 -0.89 0.92
N ILE A 13 39.43 -2.08 1.49
CA ILE A 13 38.27 -2.95 1.30
C ILE A 13 37.08 -2.55 2.22
N GLN A 14 37.30 -1.74 3.24
CA GLN A 14 36.25 -1.29 4.16
C GLN A 14 35.50 -0.03 3.70
N LEU A 15 35.84 0.56 2.56
CA LEU A 15 35.28 1.85 2.11
C LEU A 15 34.09 1.76 1.16
N THR A 16 33.53 0.58 0.90
CA THR A 16 32.38 0.44 -0.01
C THR A 16 31.17 -0.29 0.61
N ALA A 17 31.06 -0.27 1.94
CA ALA A 17 29.73 -0.54 2.51
C ALA A 17 28.84 0.67 2.21
N GLY A 18 28.16 0.66 1.10
CA GLY A 18 27.11 1.63 0.77
C GLY A 18 26.20 1.78 1.99
N ALA A 19 25.89 3.02 2.38
CA ALA A 19 25.07 3.25 3.56
C ALA A 19 23.73 2.53 3.39
N GLU A 20 23.42 1.60 4.31
CA GLU A 20 22.19 0.80 4.38
C GLU A 20 20.94 1.67 4.17
N ILE A 21 19.99 1.22 3.35
CA ILE A 21 18.67 1.81 3.23
C ILE A 21 17.72 1.07 4.18
N ARG A 22 17.03 1.81 5.04
CA ARG A 22 15.96 1.27 5.87
C ARG A 22 14.62 1.53 5.23
N MET A 23 13.83 0.47 5.06
CA MET A 23 12.52 0.53 4.43
C MET A 23 11.45 0.13 5.44
N ILE A 24 10.72 1.09 5.98
CA ILE A 24 9.61 0.85 6.91
C ILE A 24 8.37 0.50 6.09
N VAL A 25 7.68 -0.57 6.48
CA VAL A 25 6.41 -1.02 5.89
C VAL A 25 5.38 -1.12 7.00
N PRO A 26 4.35 -0.24 7.04
CA PRO A 26 3.39 -0.20 8.13
C PRO A 26 2.27 -1.26 8.00
N PHE A 27 2.59 -2.40 7.39
CA PHE A 27 1.66 -3.50 7.12
C PHE A 27 2.29 -4.84 7.50
N ALA A 28 1.40 -5.86 7.66
CA ALA A 28 1.82 -7.20 8.02
C ALA A 28 2.72 -7.84 6.94
N VAL A 29 3.65 -8.68 7.40
CA VAL A 29 4.52 -9.48 6.55
C VAL A 29 3.68 -10.35 5.61
N GLY A 30 4.07 -10.43 4.33
CA GLY A 30 3.38 -11.20 3.30
C GLY A 30 2.12 -10.54 2.74
N GLY A 31 1.68 -9.40 3.28
CA GLY A 31 0.59 -8.60 2.70
C GLY A 31 1.01 -7.91 1.39
N ALA A 32 0.03 -7.36 0.66
CA ALA A 32 0.27 -6.72 -0.63
C ALA A 32 1.35 -5.62 -0.58
N PHE A 33 1.31 -4.77 0.44
CA PHE A 33 2.28 -3.68 0.60
C PHE A 33 3.68 -4.19 0.95
N ASP A 34 3.77 -5.19 1.81
CA ASP A 34 5.06 -5.83 2.17
C ASP A 34 5.67 -6.54 0.96
N THR A 35 4.85 -7.25 0.18
CA THR A 35 5.30 -7.99 -1.00
C THR A 35 5.91 -7.05 -2.06
N VAL A 36 5.26 -5.91 -2.36
CA VAL A 36 5.79 -4.91 -3.29
C VAL A 36 7.04 -4.23 -2.72
N ALA A 37 7.02 -3.87 -1.43
CA ALA A 37 8.17 -3.25 -0.77
C ALA A 37 9.41 -4.15 -0.79
N ARG A 38 9.26 -5.46 -0.52
CA ARG A 38 10.36 -6.43 -0.61
C ARG A 38 10.83 -6.64 -2.04
N HIS A 39 9.92 -6.67 -3.01
CA HIS A 39 10.30 -6.76 -4.42
C HIS A 39 11.10 -5.52 -4.85
N PHE A 40 10.70 -4.33 -4.39
CA PHE A 40 11.45 -3.10 -4.62
C PHE A 40 12.80 -3.10 -3.90
N ALA A 41 12.87 -3.59 -2.65
CA ALA A 41 14.12 -3.74 -1.90
C ALA A 41 15.11 -4.64 -2.65
N ILE A 42 14.68 -5.84 -3.09
CA ILE A 42 15.49 -6.77 -3.90
C ILE A 42 15.96 -6.11 -5.21
N TYR A 43 15.08 -5.35 -5.87
CA TYR A 43 15.46 -4.61 -7.07
C TYR A 43 16.60 -3.60 -6.78
N ILE A 44 16.49 -2.83 -5.68
CA ILE A 44 17.54 -1.88 -5.26
C ILE A 44 18.85 -2.64 -5.01
N GLU A 45 18.82 -3.70 -4.21
CA GLU A 45 20.01 -4.49 -3.88
C GLU A 45 20.69 -5.05 -5.14
N ASN A 46 19.92 -5.64 -6.05
CA ASN A 46 20.43 -6.19 -7.31
C ASN A 46 21.02 -5.10 -8.24
N LYS A 47 20.42 -3.92 -8.24
CA LYS A 47 20.82 -2.81 -9.12
C LYS A 47 22.04 -2.05 -8.62
N THR A 48 22.17 -1.93 -7.30
CA THR A 48 23.13 -0.99 -6.69
C THR A 48 24.20 -1.66 -5.82
N GLY A 49 23.93 -2.90 -5.35
CA GLY A 49 24.74 -3.58 -4.34
C GLY A 49 24.53 -3.03 -2.92
N GLU A 50 23.65 -2.05 -2.73
CA GLU A 50 23.37 -1.46 -1.41
C GLU A 50 22.36 -2.33 -0.63
N PRO A 51 22.61 -2.69 0.63
CA PRO A 51 21.68 -3.47 1.43
C PRO A 51 20.42 -2.68 1.78
N VAL A 52 19.26 -3.32 1.72
CA VAL A 52 17.96 -2.73 2.06
C VAL A 52 17.30 -3.53 3.18
N ILE A 53 17.16 -2.94 4.36
CA ILE A 53 16.53 -3.59 5.52
C ILE A 53 15.04 -3.24 5.55
N VAL A 54 14.19 -4.21 5.23
CA VAL A 54 12.72 -4.06 5.32
C VAL A 54 12.25 -4.34 6.74
N GLN A 55 11.55 -3.37 7.34
CA GLN A 55 11.01 -3.47 8.69
C GLN A 55 9.50 -3.25 8.70
N ASN A 56 8.74 -4.26 9.10
CA ASN A 56 7.29 -4.15 9.27
C ASN A 56 6.96 -3.51 10.64
N VAL A 57 6.14 -2.45 10.63
CA VAL A 57 5.73 -1.69 11.82
C VAL A 57 4.23 -1.42 11.75
N VAL A 58 3.45 -2.42 12.12
CA VAL A 58 1.99 -2.46 11.94
C VAL A 58 1.26 -1.69 13.06
N GLY A 59 0.12 -1.11 12.73
CA GLY A 59 -0.85 -0.61 13.71
C GLY A 59 -1.43 0.77 13.39
N ALA A 60 -2.61 1.02 13.97
CA ALA A 60 -3.36 2.27 13.90
C ALA A 60 -3.50 2.84 12.46
N GLY A 61 -3.89 2.01 11.48
CA GLY A 61 -4.06 2.46 10.08
C GLY A 61 -2.79 3.09 9.49
N SER A 62 -1.62 2.47 9.71
CA SER A 62 -0.27 2.90 9.33
C SER A 62 0.37 4.02 10.18
N GLN A 63 -0.32 4.58 11.17
CA GLN A 63 0.19 5.70 11.97
C GLN A 63 1.47 5.34 12.74
N ILE A 64 1.56 4.14 13.33
CA ILE A 64 2.73 3.73 14.12
C ILE A 64 3.98 3.69 13.25
N GLY A 65 3.90 3.08 12.05
CA GLY A 65 5.02 3.05 11.11
C GLY A 65 5.40 4.42 10.56
N THR A 66 4.40 5.27 10.31
CA THR A 66 4.62 6.66 9.86
C THR A 66 5.31 7.49 10.95
N THR A 67 4.90 7.37 12.21
CA THR A 67 5.57 8.01 13.35
C THR A 67 7.02 7.51 13.50
N LYS A 68 7.26 6.22 13.25
CA LYS A 68 8.62 5.68 13.26
C LYS A 68 9.50 6.32 12.18
N LEU A 69 8.97 6.57 10.97
CA LEU A 69 9.69 7.30 9.94
C LEU A 69 10.08 8.71 10.41
N LEU A 70 9.13 9.45 11.02
CA LEU A 70 9.40 10.82 11.50
C LEU A 70 10.54 10.87 12.53
N ASN A 71 10.65 9.83 13.36
CA ASN A 71 11.70 9.69 14.38
C ASN A 71 12.98 9.00 13.87
N SER A 72 13.05 8.68 12.58
CA SER A 72 14.22 8.02 12.00
C SER A 72 15.25 9.03 11.50
N THR A 73 16.50 8.58 11.43
CA THR A 73 17.62 9.35 10.85
C THR A 73 18.25 8.58 9.71
N GLY A 74 19.05 9.25 8.90
CA GLY A 74 19.79 8.63 7.80
C GLY A 74 18.90 8.23 6.62
N ARG A 75 19.31 7.20 5.88
CA ARG A 75 18.68 6.76 4.63
C ARG A 75 17.47 5.86 4.92
N THR A 76 16.38 6.48 5.39
CA THR A 76 15.14 5.76 5.74
C THR A 76 13.99 6.21 4.83
N VAL A 77 13.25 5.24 4.31
CA VAL A 77 12.01 5.42 3.54
C VAL A 77 10.85 4.68 4.22
N LEU A 78 9.64 5.15 3.98
CA LEU A 78 8.39 4.46 4.32
C LEU A 78 7.68 4.10 3.01
N VAL A 79 7.35 2.83 2.82
CA VAL A 79 6.45 2.37 1.76
C VAL A 79 5.07 2.21 2.36
N ASN A 80 4.20 3.17 2.10
CA ASN A 80 2.85 3.22 2.67
C ASN A 80 1.77 3.00 1.58
N SER A 81 0.54 2.83 2.02
CA SER A 81 -0.66 2.84 1.16
C SER A 81 -1.26 4.24 1.09
N SER A 82 -2.38 4.38 0.38
CA SER A 82 -3.20 5.59 0.45
C SER A 82 -3.72 5.92 1.86
N SER A 83 -3.56 5.03 2.86
CA SER A 83 -3.74 5.39 4.29
C SER A 83 -2.86 6.58 4.71
N PHE A 84 -1.74 6.79 4.03
CA PHE A 84 -0.88 7.96 4.24
C PHE A 84 -1.64 9.26 3.97
N TYR A 85 -2.30 9.36 2.81
CA TYR A 85 -3.12 10.54 2.45
C TYR A 85 -4.32 10.70 3.40
N VAL A 86 -4.97 9.58 3.74
CA VAL A 86 -6.10 9.58 4.70
C VAL A 86 -5.69 10.18 6.04
N ASN A 87 -4.52 9.82 6.56
CA ASN A 87 -3.99 10.35 7.81
C ASN A 87 -3.59 11.84 7.70
N LEU A 88 -3.12 12.31 6.53
CA LEU A 88 -2.89 13.74 6.28
C LEU A 88 -4.21 14.52 6.28
N VAL A 89 -5.25 14.03 5.59
CA VAL A 89 -6.58 14.67 5.54
C VAL A 89 -7.26 14.68 6.92
N ALA A 90 -7.04 13.63 7.71
CA ALA A 90 -7.53 13.53 9.09
C ALA A 90 -6.77 14.43 10.09
N GLY A 91 -5.69 15.08 9.67
CA GLY A 91 -4.86 15.93 10.52
C GLY A 91 -3.98 15.17 11.52
N THR A 92 -3.80 13.85 11.32
CA THR A 92 -2.90 13.04 12.16
C THR A 92 -1.45 13.43 11.94
N PHE A 93 -1.10 13.77 10.70
CA PHE A 93 0.21 14.27 10.27
C PHE A 93 0.02 15.49 9.38
N THR A 94 1.09 16.27 9.19
CA THR A 94 1.12 17.40 8.27
C THR A 94 2.01 17.11 7.07
N GLN A 95 1.63 17.62 5.90
CA GLN A 95 2.34 17.35 4.64
C GLN A 95 3.81 17.79 4.69
N ASN A 96 4.11 18.88 5.39
CA ASN A 96 5.47 19.44 5.49
C ASN A 96 6.44 18.62 6.36
N GLU A 97 5.97 17.58 7.02
CA GLU A 97 6.81 16.63 7.77
C GLU A 97 7.48 15.58 6.85
N PHE A 98 7.07 15.52 5.58
CA PHE A 98 7.50 14.48 4.62
C PHE A 98 8.02 15.07 3.33
N LYS A 99 8.84 14.26 2.64
CA LYS A 99 9.18 14.46 1.22
C LYS A 99 8.72 13.23 0.45
N ILE A 100 7.97 13.45 -0.64
CA ILE A 100 7.60 12.36 -1.55
C ILE A 100 8.82 11.97 -2.39
N ALA A 101 9.15 10.67 -2.39
CA ALA A 101 10.25 10.14 -3.18
C ALA A 101 9.75 9.40 -4.43
N SER A 102 8.73 8.54 -4.30
CA SER A 102 8.19 7.80 -5.45
C SER A 102 6.75 7.37 -5.22
N ILE A 103 6.03 7.07 -6.29
CA ILE A 103 4.81 6.26 -6.27
C ILE A 103 5.12 5.03 -7.12
N LEU A 104 5.15 3.84 -6.48
CA LEU A 104 5.54 2.62 -7.16
C LEU A 104 4.40 2.02 -7.97
N ALA A 105 3.18 2.13 -7.45
CA ALA A 105 2.04 1.45 -8.05
C ALA A 105 0.71 2.05 -7.61
N ASP A 106 -0.35 1.71 -8.33
CA ASP A 106 -1.75 1.98 -8.00
C ASP A 106 -2.62 0.76 -8.32
N ALA A 107 -3.63 0.50 -7.50
CA ALA A 107 -4.65 -0.51 -7.76
C ALA A 107 -5.95 -0.16 -7.04
N PRO A 108 -7.13 -0.54 -7.56
CA PRO A 108 -8.35 -0.48 -6.78
C PRO A 108 -8.30 -1.52 -5.65
N MET A 109 -9.12 -1.31 -4.62
CA MET A 109 -9.41 -2.34 -3.65
C MET A 109 -10.44 -3.33 -4.23
N PHE A 110 -10.35 -4.59 -3.84
CA PHE A 110 -11.23 -5.65 -4.34
C PHE A 110 -12.22 -6.06 -3.26
N LEU A 111 -13.52 -5.94 -3.54
CA LEU A 111 -14.60 -6.40 -2.67
C LEU A 111 -14.65 -7.93 -2.69
N ALA A 112 -14.17 -8.55 -1.62
CA ALA A 112 -14.12 -9.99 -1.47
C ALA A 112 -15.18 -10.48 -0.47
N VAL A 113 -15.77 -11.63 -0.80
CA VAL A 113 -16.79 -12.34 0.01
C VAL A 113 -16.42 -13.82 0.13
N PRO A 114 -16.87 -14.53 1.18
CA PRO A 114 -16.68 -15.97 1.28
C PRO A 114 -17.62 -16.70 0.32
N THR A 115 -17.09 -17.66 -0.45
CA THR A 115 -17.90 -18.45 -1.41
C THR A 115 -19.03 -19.23 -0.71
N SER A 116 -18.82 -19.65 0.54
CA SER A 116 -19.81 -20.40 1.33
C SER A 116 -21.13 -19.66 1.60
N LYS A 117 -21.12 -18.32 1.53
CA LYS A 117 -22.32 -17.50 1.73
C LYS A 117 -23.10 -17.21 0.44
N ASN A 118 -22.56 -17.60 -0.73
CA ASN A 118 -23.19 -17.36 -2.03
C ASN A 118 -23.68 -15.90 -2.21
N LEU A 119 -22.86 -14.93 -1.77
CA LEU A 119 -23.19 -13.51 -1.88
C LEU A 119 -22.99 -13.01 -3.31
N THR A 120 -23.91 -12.15 -3.74
CA THR A 120 -23.87 -11.47 -5.03
C THR A 120 -24.08 -9.97 -4.82
N CYS A 121 -23.78 -9.15 -5.80
CA CYS A 121 -24.06 -7.71 -5.75
C CYS A 121 -25.55 -7.42 -5.50
N GLU A 122 -26.45 -8.25 -6.02
CA GLU A 122 -27.88 -8.13 -5.79
C GLU A 122 -28.26 -8.42 -4.33
N LYS A 123 -27.76 -9.51 -3.75
CA LYS A 123 -27.95 -9.83 -2.33
C LYS A 123 -27.38 -8.77 -1.42
N LEU A 124 -26.19 -8.26 -1.73
CA LEU A 124 -25.57 -7.18 -0.94
C LEU A 124 -26.38 -5.87 -0.97
N ARG A 125 -27.16 -5.62 -2.03
CA ARG A 125 -28.04 -4.44 -2.11
C ARG A 125 -29.38 -4.61 -1.41
N ASN A 126 -29.97 -5.81 -1.49
CA ASN A 126 -31.39 -6.00 -1.25
C ASN A 126 -31.71 -6.86 -0.03
N ASP A 127 -30.76 -7.65 0.48
CA ASP A 127 -30.95 -8.48 1.67
C ASP A 127 -30.96 -7.59 2.93
N PRO A 128 -32.06 -7.57 3.73
CA PRO A 128 -32.18 -6.71 4.91
C PRO A 128 -31.40 -7.19 6.14
N ARG A 129 -30.81 -8.39 6.09
CA ARG A 129 -30.03 -8.91 7.22
C ARG A 129 -28.82 -8.04 7.55
N PRO A 130 -28.30 -8.12 8.79
CA PRO A 130 -27.04 -7.46 9.11
C PRO A 130 -25.88 -8.05 8.31
N PHE A 131 -24.98 -7.16 7.84
CA PHE A 131 -23.72 -7.52 7.19
C PHE A 131 -22.54 -6.97 7.98
N PHE A 132 -21.45 -7.73 8.03
CA PHE A 132 -20.23 -7.37 8.72
C PHE A 132 -19.07 -7.19 7.72
N ILE A 133 -18.46 -6.01 7.75
CA ILE A 133 -17.32 -5.65 6.87
C ILE A 133 -16.05 -5.58 7.71
N GLY A 134 -15.07 -6.44 7.43
CA GLY A 134 -13.77 -6.39 8.09
C GLY A 134 -12.85 -5.30 7.53
N SER A 135 -12.14 -4.59 8.40
CA SER A 135 -11.12 -3.61 8.03
C SER A 135 -9.86 -3.73 8.90
N SER A 136 -8.77 -3.09 8.50
CA SER A 136 -7.56 -2.95 9.30
C SER A 136 -7.58 -1.70 10.21
N GLY A 137 -8.78 -1.31 10.66
CA GLY A 137 -9.03 -0.24 11.62
C GLY A 137 -9.26 1.14 10.98
N LYS A 138 -9.62 2.09 11.84
CA LYS A 138 -9.96 3.46 11.46
C LYS A 138 -8.84 4.13 10.63
N ASN A 139 -9.22 4.88 9.62
CA ASN A 139 -8.32 5.58 8.69
C ASN A 139 -7.40 4.65 7.88
N SER A 140 -7.66 3.35 7.88
CA SER A 140 -6.97 2.42 6.98
C SER A 140 -7.56 2.47 5.58
N ILE A 141 -6.75 2.08 4.60
CA ILE A 141 -7.22 2.02 3.20
C ILE A 141 -8.39 1.03 3.03
N THR A 142 -8.50 0.02 3.88
CA THR A 142 -9.59 -0.97 3.84
C THR A 142 -10.88 -0.45 4.48
N SER A 143 -10.80 0.51 5.42
CA SER A 143 -11.98 1.12 6.03
C SER A 143 -12.66 2.16 5.13
N ILE A 144 -11.94 2.75 4.19
CA ILE A 144 -12.50 3.79 3.32
C ILE A 144 -13.66 3.26 2.45
N PRO A 145 -13.47 2.23 1.60
CA PRO A 145 -14.59 1.68 0.83
C PRO A 145 -15.65 1.01 1.72
N ALA A 146 -15.28 0.47 2.90
CA ALA A 146 -16.23 -0.02 3.88
C ALA A 146 -17.16 1.10 4.36
N ASN A 147 -16.62 2.29 4.65
CA ASN A 147 -17.42 3.45 5.06
C ASN A 147 -18.38 3.90 3.96
N PHE A 148 -18.00 3.86 2.68
CA PHE A 148 -18.91 4.17 1.57
C PHE A 148 -20.11 3.22 1.53
N VAL A 149 -19.88 1.92 1.85
CA VAL A 149 -20.96 0.93 1.95
C VAL A 149 -21.87 1.26 3.12
N ILE A 150 -21.32 1.55 4.31
CA ILE A 150 -22.06 1.84 5.55
C ILE A 150 -22.84 3.16 5.45
N GLU A 151 -22.29 4.16 4.79
CA GLU A 151 -23.00 5.43 4.52
C GLU A 151 -24.28 5.18 3.72
N LYS A 152 -24.22 4.28 2.74
CA LYS A 152 -25.33 3.98 1.85
C LYS A 152 -26.33 2.95 2.43
N TYR A 153 -25.82 1.92 3.10
CA TYR A 153 -26.62 0.80 3.60
C TYR A 153 -26.51 0.70 5.11
N LYS A 154 -27.62 0.97 5.83
CA LYS A 154 -27.64 1.07 7.31
C LYS A 154 -27.58 -0.27 8.04
N ASN A 155 -27.74 -1.37 7.33
CA ASN A 155 -27.62 -2.74 7.85
C ASN A 155 -26.18 -3.29 7.78
N TYR A 156 -25.18 -2.47 7.44
CA TYR A 156 -23.75 -2.82 7.43
C TYR A 156 -23.03 -2.27 8.66
N THR A 157 -22.12 -3.08 9.22
CA THR A 157 -21.31 -2.71 10.38
C THR A 157 -19.83 -3.03 10.10
N GLU A 158 -18.95 -2.07 10.36
CA GLU A 158 -17.49 -2.29 10.30
C GLU A 158 -17.02 -3.06 11.54
N VAL A 159 -16.18 -4.06 11.31
CA VAL A 159 -15.45 -4.82 12.34
C VAL A 159 -13.96 -4.54 12.16
N PRO A 160 -13.37 -3.69 13.04
CA PRO A 160 -11.96 -3.34 12.93
C PRO A 160 -11.05 -4.42 13.50
N TYR A 161 -9.97 -4.72 12.79
CA TYR A 161 -8.89 -5.63 13.19
C TYR A 161 -7.56 -4.86 13.31
N LYS A 162 -6.57 -5.46 13.97
CA LYS A 162 -5.21 -4.89 14.01
C LYS A 162 -4.53 -4.90 12.64
N GLY A 163 -4.92 -5.83 11.76
CA GLY A 163 -4.44 -5.95 10.39
C GLY A 163 -5.40 -6.76 9.53
N ILE A 164 -5.31 -6.61 8.21
CA ILE A 164 -6.23 -7.26 7.26
C ILE A 164 -6.10 -8.80 7.28
N GLY A 165 -4.95 -9.35 7.69
CA GLY A 165 -4.75 -10.80 7.79
C GLY A 165 -5.71 -11.47 8.76
N GLU A 166 -6.00 -10.86 9.91
CA GLU A 166 -6.97 -11.36 10.90
C GLU A 166 -8.40 -11.34 10.30
N ALA A 167 -8.75 -10.26 9.60
CA ALA A 167 -10.03 -10.16 8.90
C ALA A 167 -10.20 -11.21 7.80
N ILE A 168 -9.12 -11.57 7.08
CA ILE A 168 -9.13 -12.64 6.08
C ILE A 168 -9.46 -13.98 6.73
N VAL A 169 -8.88 -14.30 7.88
CA VAL A 169 -9.18 -15.54 8.61
C VAL A 169 -10.66 -15.61 8.98
N ASP A 170 -11.23 -14.51 9.47
CA ASP A 170 -12.65 -14.45 9.84
C ASP A 170 -13.57 -14.46 8.62
N LEU A 171 -13.17 -13.88 7.50
CA LEU A 171 -13.90 -14.00 6.24
C LEU A 171 -13.93 -15.46 5.74
N LEU A 172 -12.79 -16.14 5.75
CA LEU A 172 -12.66 -17.55 5.36
C LEU A 172 -13.49 -18.47 6.27
N GLY A 173 -13.62 -18.11 7.55
CA GLY A 173 -14.49 -18.76 8.54
C GLY A 173 -15.95 -18.33 8.45
N ALA A 174 -16.34 -17.52 7.46
CA ALA A 174 -17.68 -16.97 7.26
C ALA A 174 -18.24 -16.18 8.49
N ARG A 175 -17.35 -15.68 9.37
CA ARG A 175 -17.71 -14.75 10.46
C ARG A 175 -17.89 -13.31 9.97
N LEU A 176 -17.24 -12.96 8.87
CA LEU A 176 -17.47 -11.72 8.13
C LEU A 176 -18.23 -12.00 6.83
N ASP A 177 -18.80 -10.97 6.26
CA ASP A 177 -19.50 -11.03 4.97
C ASP A 177 -18.64 -10.44 3.85
N ILE A 178 -17.92 -9.38 4.14
CA ILE A 178 -17.15 -8.59 3.17
C ILE A 178 -15.82 -8.16 3.78
N ILE A 179 -14.79 -8.12 2.94
CA ILE A 179 -13.58 -7.32 3.16
C ILE A 179 -13.17 -6.63 1.86
N PHE A 180 -12.38 -5.55 1.96
CA PHE A 180 -11.71 -4.94 0.82
C PHE A 180 -10.22 -5.30 0.86
N LEU A 181 -9.70 -5.86 -0.25
CA LEU A 181 -8.33 -6.34 -0.39
C LEU A 181 -7.56 -5.49 -1.40
N SER A 182 -6.26 -5.31 -1.18
CA SER A 182 -5.38 -4.59 -2.12
C SER A 182 -4.88 -5.47 -3.28
N THR A 183 -5.17 -6.78 -3.28
CA THR A 183 -4.84 -7.74 -4.33
C THR A 183 -5.90 -8.81 -4.47
N ARG A 184 -5.94 -9.48 -5.62
CA ARG A 184 -6.88 -10.57 -5.95
C ARG A 184 -6.43 -11.88 -5.29
N LEU A 185 -6.89 -12.13 -4.05
CA LEU A 185 -6.63 -13.41 -3.36
C LEU A 185 -7.56 -14.54 -3.80
N ASP A 186 -8.67 -14.25 -4.48
CA ASP A 186 -9.61 -15.25 -5.00
C ASP A 186 -9.00 -16.13 -6.10
N LYS A 187 -8.01 -15.64 -6.82
CA LYS A 187 -7.29 -16.42 -7.86
C LYS A 187 -6.57 -17.64 -7.27
N ASP A 188 -6.09 -17.51 -6.03
CA ASP A 188 -5.30 -18.55 -5.34
C ASP A 188 -6.09 -19.23 -4.21
N ASN A 189 -7.34 -18.82 -3.94
CA ASN A 189 -8.14 -19.34 -2.82
C ASN A 189 -9.62 -19.55 -3.21
N PRO A 190 -10.04 -20.79 -3.44
CA PRO A 190 -11.41 -21.11 -3.86
C PRO A 190 -12.49 -20.80 -2.82
N LYS A 191 -12.11 -20.49 -1.56
CA LYS A 191 -13.06 -20.07 -0.51
C LYS A 191 -13.40 -18.59 -0.58
N LEU A 192 -12.76 -17.84 -1.47
CA LEU A 192 -13.02 -16.43 -1.71
C LEU A 192 -13.55 -16.18 -3.11
N GLN A 193 -14.41 -15.17 -3.23
CA GLN A 193 -14.88 -14.63 -4.49
C GLN A 193 -14.73 -13.11 -4.44
N VAL A 194 -14.19 -12.52 -5.50
CA VAL A 194 -14.20 -11.07 -5.70
C VAL A 194 -15.38 -10.68 -6.57
N LEU A 195 -16.25 -9.80 -6.07
CA LEU A 195 -17.48 -9.36 -6.76
C LEU A 195 -17.27 -8.08 -7.55
N ALA A 196 -16.43 -7.17 -7.05
CA ALA A 196 -16.24 -5.85 -7.65
C ALA A 196 -14.90 -5.25 -7.23
N ASN A 197 -14.52 -4.17 -7.91
CA ASN A 197 -13.43 -3.29 -7.48
C ASN A 197 -13.99 -2.00 -6.86
N SER A 198 -13.22 -1.33 -6.01
CA SER A 198 -13.65 -0.12 -5.28
C SER A 198 -13.56 1.17 -6.08
N SER A 199 -13.12 1.16 -7.32
CA SER A 199 -13.10 2.35 -8.18
C SER A 199 -14.48 2.59 -8.84
N LEU A 200 -14.62 3.72 -9.53
CA LEU A 200 -15.86 4.06 -10.25
C LEU A 200 -15.93 3.46 -11.66
N SER A 201 -14.84 2.87 -12.12
CA SER A 201 -14.72 2.24 -13.44
C SER A 201 -14.42 0.75 -13.32
N ARG A 202 -14.69 0.00 -14.37
CA ARG A 202 -14.29 -1.43 -14.45
C ARG A 202 -12.77 -1.56 -14.44
N TYR A 203 -12.29 -2.61 -13.80
CA TYR A 203 -10.86 -2.91 -13.69
C TYR A 203 -10.62 -4.39 -13.94
N ASP A 204 -9.78 -4.71 -14.92
CA ASP A 204 -9.44 -6.09 -15.32
C ASP A 204 -10.66 -7.03 -15.42
N GLY A 205 -11.69 -6.59 -16.13
CA GLY A 205 -12.95 -7.31 -16.32
C GLY A 205 -13.91 -7.31 -15.12
N LEU A 206 -13.48 -6.86 -13.93
CA LEU A 206 -14.34 -6.70 -12.77
C LEU A 206 -15.18 -5.44 -12.86
N ILE A 207 -16.45 -5.57 -12.48
CA ILE A 207 -17.35 -4.42 -12.34
C ILE A 207 -16.90 -3.50 -11.20
N SER A 208 -17.28 -2.23 -11.30
CA SER A 208 -16.98 -1.22 -10.28
C SER A 208 -17.91 -1.34 -9.06
N ILE A 209 -17.53 -0.71 -7.94
CA ILE A 209 -18.41 -0.57 -6.76
C ILE A 209 -19.70 0.18 -7.11
N LYS A 210 -19.64 1.08 -8.11
CA LYS A 210 -20.81 1.77 -8.64
C LYS A 210 -21.79 0.81 -9.31
N GLU A 211 -21.29 -0.10 -10.16
CA GLU A 211 -22.13 -1.09 -10.83
C GLU A 211 -22.65 -2.14 -9.84
N CYS A 212 -21.80 -2.58 -8.90
CA CYS A 212 -22.15 -3.60 -7.90
C CYS A 212 -23.10 -3.08 -6.82
N LEU A 213 -22.80 -1.95 -6.20
CA LEU A 213 -23.51 -1.42 -5.03
C LEU A 213 -24.16 -0.06 -5.26
N GLY A 214 -24.09 0.51 -6.48
CA GLY A 214 -24.63 1.83 -6.77
C GLY A 214 -23.97 2.96 -5.98
N ILE A 215 -22.73 2.79 -5.51
CA ILE A 215 -21.98 3.77 -4.74
C ILE A 215 -21.21 4.68 -5.71
N ASN A 216 -21.42 6.00 -5.61
CA ASN A 216 -20.80 6.99 -6.49
C ASN A 216 -19.50 7.60 -5.91
N LYS A 217 -18.96 6.98 -4.86
CA LYS A 217 -17.64 7.27 -4.31
C LYS A 217 -16.72 6.09 -4.64
N GLY A 218 -15.51 6.35 -5.10
CA GLY A 218 -14.53 5.32 -5.41
C GLY A 218 -13.20 5.62 -4.73
N SER A 219 -12.37 4.60 -4.55
CA SER A 219 -11.03 4.74 -4.03
C SER A 219 -10.09 3.74 -4.69
N THR A 220 -8.82 4.15 -4.83
CA THR A 220 -7.71 3.26 -5.19
C THR A 220 -6.68 3.27 -4.07
N SER A 221 -5.73 2.39 -4.15
CA SER A 221 -4.63 2.31 -3.21
C SER A 221 -3.31 2.42 -3.92
N GLN A 222 -2.55 3.46 -3.61
CA GLN A 222 -1.20 3.67 -4.12
C GLN A 222 -0.16 3.05 -3.18
N TRP A 223 0.97 2.63 -3.75
CA TRP A 223 2.21 2.34 -3.01
C TRP A 223 3.10 3.56 -3.04
N VAL A 224 2.94 4.43 -2.03
CA VAL A 224 3.67 5.70 -1.93
C VAL A 224 4.96 5.52 -1.12
N VAL A 225 6.07 6.06 -1.63
CA VAL A 225 7.37 6.06 -0.95
C VAL A 225 7.69 7.48 -0.49
N VAL A 226 7.80 7.65 0.81
CA VAL A 226 8.10 8.93 1.44
C VAL A 226 9.31 8.83 2.36
N THR A 227 9.97 9.96 2.58
CA THR A 227 10.98 10.17 3.62
C THR A 227 10.46 11.19 4.63
N ASN A 228 11.11 11.30 5.79
CA ASN A 228 10.88 12.46 6.65
C ASN A 228 11.46 13.74 6.00
N LYS A 229 11.06 14.90 6.50
CA LYS A 229 11.47 16.21 5.96
C LYS A 229 12.99 16.44 5.99
N ASP A 230 13.71 15.81 6.94
CA ASP A 230 15.13 16.01 7.19
C ASP A 230 16.02 15.14 6.30
N ALA A 231 15.43 14.24 5.50
CA ALA A 231 16.15 13.47 4.49
C ALA A 231 16.79 14.41 3.45
N GLY A 232 18.05 14.15 3.10
CA GLY A 232 18.77 14.90 2.07
C GLY A 232 18.06 14.81 0.72
N ASP A 233 18.02 15.94 -0.03
CA ASP A 233 17.34 15.98 -1.33
C ASP A 233 17.96 15.02 -2.35
N ASP A 234 19.26 14.76 -2.26
CA ASP A 234 19.94 13.80 -3.13
C ASP A 234 19.49 12.37 -2.85
N PHE A 235 19.21 12.03 -1.60
CA PHE A 235 18.62 10.73 -1.26
C PHE A 235 17.18 10.59 -1.79
N VAL A 236 16.37 11.65 -1.70
CA VAL A 236 15.02 11.67 -2.26
C VAL A 236 15.06 11.48 -3.80
N LYS A 237 15.93 12.20 -4.50
CA LYS A 237 16.15 12.05 -5.95
C LYS A 237 16.66 10.65 -6.31
N TYR A 238 17.56 10.09 -5.50
CA TYR A 238 18.09 8.75 -5.69
C TYR A 238 16.97 7.68 -5.60
N ILE A 239 16.15 7.73 -4.56
CA ILE A 239 14.99 6.81 -4.43
C ILE A 239 13.98 7.03 -5.56
N ASN A 240 13.75 8.28 -5.99
CA ASN A 240 12.88 8.54 -7.14
C ASN A 240 13.41 7.89 -8.42
N LYS A 241 14.69 8.05 -8.72
CA LYS A 241 15.34 7.42 -9.89
C LYS A 241 15.17 5.89 -9.84
N LEU A 242 15.45 5.26 -8.69
CA LEU A 242 15.28 3.82 -8.52
C LEU A 242 13.81 3.39 -8.71
N GLY A 243 12.85 4.17 -8.21
CA GLY A 243 11.42 3.91 -8.41
C GLY A 243 10.99 4.00 -9.88
N GLN A 244 11.53 4.96 -10.65
CA GLN A 244 11.27 5.05 -12.09
C GLN A 244 11.83 3.84 -12.85
N GLU A 245 13.09 3.49 -12.59
CA GLU A 245 13.74 2.34 -13.22
C GLU A 245 13.02 1.03 -12.85
N TYR A 246 12.62 0.87 -11.59
CA TYR A 246 11.81 -0.25 -11.10
C TYR A 246 10.50 -0.40 -11.88
N ASN A 247 9.76 0.68 -12.05
CA ASN A 247 8.46 0.67 -12.73
C ASN A 247 8.56 0.40 -14.24
N THR A 248 9.73 0.60 -14.84
CA THR A 248 9.99 0.34 -16.27
C THR A 248 10.67 -1.01 -16.51
N ASP A 249 11.13 -1.69 -15.47
CA ASP A 249 11.75 -3.02 -15.54
C ASP A 249 10.74 -4.09 -15.95
N GLU A 250 11.11 -4.98 -16.88
CA GLU A 250 10.19 -5.99 -17.42
C GLU A 250 9.80 -7.06 -16.38
N ASN A 251 10.71 -7.44 -15.47
CA ASN A 251 10.40 -8.40 -14.41
C ASN A 251 9.42 -7.76 -13.40
N THR A 252 9.59 -6.48 -13.12
CA THR A 252 8.68 -5.70 -12.27
C THR A 252 7.30 -5.58 -12.90
N LYS A 253 7.21 -5.32 -14.21
CA LYS A 253 5.92 -5.28 -14.92
C LYS A 253 5.23 -6.63 -14.89
N ALA A 254 5.97 -7.72 -15.11
CA ALA A 254 5.44 -9.09 -15.01
C ALA A 254 4.94 -9.39 -13.59
N PHE A 255 5.70 -9.00 -12.55
CA PHE A 255 5.31 -9.12 -11.15
C PHE A 255 4.01 -8.35 -10.86
N PHE A 256 3.90 -7.09 -11.28
CA PHE A 256 2.69 -6.28 -11.08
C PHE A 256 1.48 -6.86 -11.80
N LYS A 257 1.65 -7.34 -13.04
CA LYS A 257 0.58 -8.01 -13.79
C LYS A 257 0.04 -9.24 -13.05
N LEU A 258 0.91 -10.06 -12.45
CA LEU A 258 0.49 -11.22 -11.65
C LEU A 258 -0.30 -10.83 -10.38
N LYS A 259 -0.13 -9.61 -9.89
CA LYS A 259 -0.79 -9.10 -8.67
C LYS A 259 -1.98 -8.19 -8.96
N ASP A 260 -2.35 -7.97 -10.23
CA ASP A 260 -3.37 -7.00 -10.66
C ASP A 260 -3.07 -5.58 -10.15
N ILE A 261 -1.83 -5.15 -10.28
CA ILE A 261 -1.32 -3.84 -9.85
C ILE A 261 -0.82 -3.09 -11.09
N LEU A 262 -1.06 -1.78 -11.16
CA LEU A 262 -0.56 -0.92 -12.23
C LEU A 262 0.72 -0.20 -11.78
N PRO A 263 1.82 -0.31 -12.54
CA PRO A 263 3.01 0.47 -12.25
C PRO A 263 2.77 1.97 -12.46
N MET A 264 3.35 2.80 -11.58
CA MET A 264 3.26 4.26 -11.65
C MET A 264 4.65 4.82 -11.93
N ALA A 265 4.95 5.13 -13.20
CA ALA A 265 6.23 5.72 -13.56
C ALA A 265 6.18 7.26 -13.57
N GLY A 266 7.24 7.90 -13.06
CA GLY A 266 7.33 9.35 -13.11
C GLY A 266 8.62 9.90 -12.52
N ASN A 267 9.18 10.95 -13.14
CA ASN A 267 10.26 11.71 -12.51
C ASN A 267 9.75 12.44 -11.26
N LEU A 268 10.64 13.03 -10.48
CA LEU A 268 10.27 13.65 -9.20
C LEU A 268 9.20 14.75 -9.34
N ALA A 269 9.22 15.52 -10.43
CA ALA A 269 8.19 16.53 -10.69
C ALA A 269 6.83 15.90 -10.98
N THR A 270 6.78 14.84 -11.80
CA THR A 270 5.57 14.07 -12.09
C THR A 270 5.05 13.38 -10.84
N THR A 271 5.93 12.75 -10.06
CA THR A 271 5.59 12.10 -8.77
C THR A 271 4.98 13.10 -7.80
N LYS A 272 5.57 14.30 -7.69
CA LYS A 272 5.03 15.35 -6.82
C LYS A 272 3.65 15.83 -7.28
N LYS A 273 3.47 16.03 -8.58
CA LYS A 273 2.18 16.40 -9.15
C LYS A 273 1.12 15.33 -8.87
N GLN A 274 1.42 14.07 -9.12
CA GLN A 274 0.52 12.94 -8.83
C GLN A 274 0.16 12.87 -7.34
N TYR A 275 1.15 13.07 -6.46
CA TYR A 275 0.95 13.13 -5.01
C TYR A 275 -0.01 14.26 -4.60
N ASP A 276 0.18 15.47 -5.14
CA ASP A 276 -0.67 16.63 -4.82
C ASP A 276 -2.09 16.44 -5.34
N GLU A 277 -2.27 15.88 -6.56
CA GLU A 277 -3.56 15.55 -7.16
C GLU A 277 -4.30 14.48 -6.33
N GLU A 278 -3.59 13.43 -5.91
CA GLU A 278 -4.14 12.37 -5.08
C GLU A 278 -4.57 12.90 -3.70
N LEU A 279 -3.72 13.68 -3.04
CA LEU A 279 -4.05 14.31 -1.76
C LEU A 279 -5.30 15.19 -1.87
N LYS A 280 -5.42 15.98 -2.94
CA LYS A 280 -6.60 16.79 -3.22
C LYS A 280 -7.85 15.93 -3.43
N SER A 281 -7.72 14.82 -4.14
CA SER A 281 -8.80 13.83 -4.32
C SER A 281 -9.29 13.30 -2.97
N TRP A 282 -8.37 12.92 -2.07
CA TRP A 282 -8.70 12.45 -0.73
C TRP A 282 -9.40 13.51 0.13
N TYR A 283 -9.02 14.79 0.01
CA TYR A 283 -9.79 15.88 0.64
C TYR A 283 -11.23 15.95 0.15
N THR A 284 -11.48 15.68 -1.13
CA THR A 284 -12.84 15.68 -1.72
C THR A 284 -13.64 14.45 -1.31
N ILE A 285 -12.99 13.28 -1.19
CA ILE A 285 -13.63 12.01 -0.85
C ILE A 285 -14.06 11.96 0.63
N LEU A 286 -13.23 12.54 1.53
CA LEU A 286 -13.38 12.39 2.99
C LEU A 286 -14.03 13.60 3.68
N LYS A 287 -14.19 14.71 3.01
CA LYS A 287 -14.91 15.91 3.49
C LYS A 287 -16.22 16.10 2.74
#